data_8ddd4214601b6784c8ef71f3597e7398
#
_entry.id   8ddd4214601b6784c8ef71f3597e7398
#
_cell.length_a   1.000
_cell.length_b   1.000
_cell.length_c   1.000
_cell.angle_alpha   90.00
_cell.angle_beta   90.00
_cell.angle_gamma   90.00
#
_symmetry.space_group_name_H-M   'P 1'
#
loop_
_entity.id
_entity.type
_entity.pdbx_description
1 polymer ?
#
loop_
_entity_poly.entity_id
_entity_poly.type
_entity_poly.pdbx_seq_one_letter_code
_entity_poly.pdbx_strand_id
1 'polypeptide(L)'
;MKRLLVAVVVLAMEVVAAQSPFVSAVESVVHGGRQLKGLVTLDITGGPVEKRYVLRTPAKWNGSLAIGAHGGSGGNNFDRSGKIIGTDETALDDVIGRHALSKGFAYASVDRDGTGGPAGLSLTTQFTNLVRTEMTRRGLSTPRRTYIVGLSAGGGIARMAAEESPTLFDGALIIAGAGGDLVTRLDRQTRMAALWPLIDPRAHYGIPATDQKITAYAEATGTPVGARRLWPYTGASAVAAASRPIGQAGNSSAKLTIPTIEVVGTWDDLVIRELRAYSARVEPKDRHRLYQVEGVWHMSGDDDGVMSFQYIAESRMKLDQDVADAMGEGPSYLPTVREGFGHLVAWVETGKAPPASQTVRPNATLR
;
A
#
# COMPACT_ATOMS: atom_id res chain seq x y z
N MET A 1 35.47 -19.11 -69.65
CA MET A 1 35.64 -18.91 -68.20
C MET A 1 34.75 -17.74 -67.77
N LYS A 2 33.59 -18.02 -67.20
CA LYS A 2 32.69 -17.02 -66.68
C LYS A 2 32.95 -16.85 -65.18
N ARG A 3 33.36 -15.66 -64.74
CA ARG A 3 33.54 -15.32 -63.36
C ARG A 3 32.19 -14.96 -62.75
N LEU A 4 31.71 -15.74 -61.77
CA LEU A 4 30.56 -15.50 -60.98
C LEU A 4 30.95 -14.49 -59.89
N LEU A 5 30.35 -13.29 -59.94
CA LEU A 5 30.46 -12.29 -58.86
C LEU A 5 29.43 -12.64 -57.79
N VAL A 6 29.83 -13.06 -56.62
CA VAL A 6 28.94 -13.24 -55.46
C VAL A 6 28.93 -11.91 -54.71
N ALA A 7 27.81 -11.23 -54.79
CA ALA A 7 27.55 -10.04 -53.97
C ALA A 7 27.09 -10.48 -52.58
N VAL A 8 27.92 -10.23 -51.57
CA VAL A 8 27.55 -10.41 -50.15
C VAL A 8 26.77 -9.14 -49.72
N VAL A 9 25.48 -9.26 -49.57
CA VAL A 9 24.66 -8.21 -48.96
C VAL A 9 24.78 -8.35 -47.43
N VAL A 10 25.56 -7.47 -46.81
CA VAL A 10 25.60 -7.34 -45.34
C VAL A 10 24.38 -6.52 -44.94
N LEU A 11 23.32 -7.17 -44.44
CA LEU A 11 22.25 -6.50 -43.74
C LEU A 11 22.80 -5.99 -42.41
N ALA A 12 23.05 -4.70 -42.31
CA ALA A 12 23.23 -4.03 -41.03
C ALA A 12 21.88 -3.98 -40.33
N MET A 13 21.63 -4.88 -39.38
CA MET A 13 20.55 -4.70 -38.42
C MET A 13 20.92 -3.52 -37.53
N GLU A 14 20.36 -2.35 -37.80
CA GLU A 14 20.31 -1.28 -36.81
C GLU A 14 19.51 -1.80 -35.60
N VAL A 15 20.22 -2.15 -34.54
CA VAL A 15 19.62 -2.35 -33.23
C VAL A 15 19.19 -0.98 -32.79
N VAL A 16 17.90 -0.64 -33.07
CA VAL A 16 17.26 0.50 -32.42
C VAL A 16 17.28 0.20 -30.93
N ALA A 17 18.19 0.81 -30.21
CA ALA A 17 18.21 0.74 -28.76
C ALA A 17 16.86 1.29 -28.27
N ALA A 18 16.01 0.39 -27.76
CA ALA A 18 14.72 0.79 -27.23
C ALA A 18 14.96 1.91 -26.20
N GLN A 19 14.32 3.05 -26.41
CA GLN A 19 14.42 4.15 -25.48
C GLN A 19 13.97 3.68 -24.10
N SER A 20 14.71 4.08 -23.06
CA SER A 20 14.33 3.77 -21.69
C SER A 20 12.93 4.31 -21.40
N PRO A 21 12.00 3.51 -20.84
CA PRO A 21 10.69 3.99 -20.45
C PRO A 21 10.75 5.00 -19.30
N PHE A 22 11.89 5.15 -18.65
CA PHE A 22 12.15 6.12 -17.60
C PHE A 22 12.53 7.47 -18.20
N VAL A 23 11.55 8.34 -18.31
CA VAL A 23 11.67 9.69 -18.91
C VAL A 23 12.01 10.69 -17.81
N SER A 24 12.78 11.72 -18.16
CA SER A 24 13.15 12.82 -17.22
C SER A 24 13.77 12.34 -15.90
N ALA A 25 14.44 11.20 -15.94
CA ALA A 25 15.05 10.60 -14.76
C ALA A 25 16.21 11.43 -14.23
N VAL A 26 16.10 11.86 -12.97
CA VAL A 26 17.16 12.55 -12.23
C VAL A 26 17.78 11.59 -11.23
N GLU A 27 19.09 11.41 -11.31
CA GLU A 27 19.86 10.63 -10.36
C GLU A 27 20.43 11.53 -9.26
N SER A 28 20.29 11.08 -8.02
CA SER A 28 20.83 11.76 -6.84
C SER A 28 21.33 10.74 -5.81
N VAL A 29 22.14 11.22 -4.87
CA VAL A 29 22.60 10.40 -3.73
C VAL A 29 21.68 10.68 -2.55
N VAL A 30 21.04 9.61 -2.02
CA VAL A 30 20.12 9.70 -0.87
C VAL A 30 20.44 8.56 0.08
N HIS A 31 20.60 8.86 1.36
CA HIS A 31 20.90 7.87 2.40
C HIS A 31 22.10 6.95 2.08
N GLY A 32 23.14 7.51 1.49
CA GLY A 32 24.36 6.75 1.13
C GLY A 32 24.22 5.81 -0.08
N GLY A 33 23.07 5.83 -0.75
CA GLY A 33 22.79 5.07 -1.95
C GLY A 33 22.40 5.96 -3.13
N ARG A 34 21.89 5.35 -4.21
CA ARG A 34 21.43 6.06 -5.40
C ARG A 34 19.91 6.17 -5.41
N GLN A 35 19.39 7.31 -5.81
CA GLN A 35 17.98 7.53 -6.09
C GLN A 35 17.80 7.97 -7.54
N LEU A 36 16.88 7.31 -8.23
CA LEU A 36 16.34 7.73 -9.51
C LEU A 36 14.91 8.19 -9.30
N LYS A 37 14.59 9.40 -9.73
CA LYS A 37 13.25 9.99 -9.63
C LYS A 37 12.91 10.71 -10.93
N GLY A 38 11.65 10.61 -11.36
CA GLY A 38 11.20 11.25 -12.59
C GLY A 38 9.85 10.70 -13.05
N LEU A 39 9.69 10.57 -14.35
CA LEU A 39 8.52 10.00 -15.00
C LEU A 39 8.85 8.64 -15.63
N VAL A 40 7.91 7.75 -15.61
CA VAL A 40 7.93 6.46 -16.30
C VAL A 40 6.69 6.34 -17.18
N THR A 41 6.88 5.89 -18.40
CA THR A 41 5.75 5.60 -19.31
C THR A 41 5.27 4.18 -19.07
N LEU A 42 3.96 4.05 -18.78
CA LEU A 42 3.27 2.78 -18.55
C LEU A 42 2.12 2.65 -19.52
N ASP A 43 1.93 1.46 -20.08
CA ASP A 43 0.78 1.14 -20.92
C ASP A 43 -0.38 0.67 -20.04
N ILE A 44 -1.41 1.47 -19.96
CA ILE A 44 -2.66 1.12 -19.28
C ILE A 44 -3.82 1.06 -20.26
N THR A 45 -4.95 0.54 -19.81
CA THR A 45 -6.18 0.57 -20.61
C THR A 45 -6.49 2.02 -21.02
N GLY A 46 -6.38 2.32 -22.30
CA GLY A 46 -6.54 3.68 -22.86
C GLY A 46 -5.28 4.26 -23.46
N GLY A 47 -4.14 3.60 -23.35
CA GLY A 47 -2.87 3.97 -23.96
C GLY A 47 -1.75 4.32 -22.97
N PRO A 48 -0.60 4.77 -23.48
CA PRO A 48 0.55 5.10 -22.65
C PRO A 48 0.28 6.33 -21.79
N VAL A 49 0.68 6.24 -20.52
CA VAL A 49 0.61 7.34 -19.55
C VAL A 49 1.93 7.54 -18.85
N GLU A 50 2.27 8.78 -18.56
CA GLU A 50 3.42 9.11 -17.74
C GLU A 50 3.03 9.20 -16.27
N LYS A 51 3.80 8.52 -15.41
CA LYS A 51 3.59 8.50 -13.97
C LYS A 51 4.89 8.84 -13.24
N ARG A 52 4.80 9.59 -12.16
CA ARG A 52 5.93 9.84 -11.28
C ARG A 52 6.37 8.55 -10.61
N TYR A 53 7.67 8.39 -10.43
CA TYR A 53 8.23 7.22 -9.76
C TYR A 53 9.44 7.59 -8.92
N VAL A 54 9.80 6.68 -8.03
CA VAL A 54 11.06 6.65 -7.33
C VAL A 54 11.64 5.24 -7.37
N LEU A 55 12.95 5.15 -7.63
CA LEU A 55 13.74 3.92 -7.46
C LEU A 55 14.96 4.28 -6.63
N ARG A 56 15.14 3.61 -5.51
CA ARG A 56 16.29 3.78 -4.61
C ARG A 56 17.05 2.49 -4.45
N THR A 57 18.36 2.58 -4.54
CA THR A 57 19.26 1.44 -4.37
C THR A 57 20.25 1.79 -3.28
N PRO A 58 20.31 1.05 -2.16
CA PRO A 58 21.26 1.34 -1.09
C PRO A 58 22.70 1.01 -1.54
N ALA A 59 23.70 1.61 -0.90
CA ALA A 59 25.12 1.37 -1.21
C ALA A 59 25.50 -0.12 -1.04
N LYS A 60 24.91 -0.79 -0.07
CA LYS A 60 25.06 -2.24 0.18
C LYS A 60 23.78 -2.97 -0.16
N TRP A 61 23.49 -3.11 -1.46
CA TRP A 61 22.30 -3.82 -1.90
C TRP A 61 22.39 -5.32 -1.62
N ASN A 62 21.36 -5.88 -1.00
CA ASN A 62 21.28 -7.29 -0.63
C ASN A 62 20.74 -8.22 -1.75
N GLY A 63 20.45 -7.70 -2.93
CA GLY A 63 19.90 -8.46 -4.06
C GLY A 63 18.36 -8.55 -4.04
N SER A 64 17.68 -7.87 -3.15
CA SER A 64 16.21 -7.91 -3.04
C SER A 64 15.58 -6.54 -3.33
N LEU A 65 14.35 -6.55 -3.83
CA LEU A 65 13.57 -5.37 -4.21
C LEU A 65 12.24 -5.35 -3.45
N ALA A 66 11.88 -4.21 -2.89
CA ALA A 66 10.56 -3.94 -2.36
C ALA A 66 9.82 -2.93 -3.25
N ILE A 67 8.61 -3.26 -3.64
CA ILE A 67 7.72 -2.42 -4.45
C ILE A 67 6.61 -1.87 -3.55
N GLY A 68 6.53 -0.54 -3.47
CA GLY A 68 5.49 0.16 -2.73
C GLY A 68 4.24 0.40 -3.57
N ALA A 69 3.08 0.05 -3.04
CA ALA A 69 1.76 0.40 -3.57
C ALA A 69 1.03 1.25 -2.51
N HIS A 70 1.02 2.57 -2.71
CA HIS A 70 0.45 3.51 -1.74
C HIS A 70 -1.08 3.43 -1.66
N GLY A 71 -1.67 3.99 -0.61
CA GLY A 71 -3.11 4.11 -0.42
C GLY A 71 -3.71 5.35 -1.09
N GLY A 72 -4.99 5.58 -0.83
CA GLY A 72 -5.70 6.78 -1.24
C GLY A 72 -5.94 6.90 -2.75
N SER A 73 -6.34 8.08 -3.14
CA SER A 73 -6.66 8.46 -4.52
C SER A 73 -5.54 9.25 -5.20
N GLY A 74 -4.36 9.21 -4.66
CA GLY A 74 -3.27 10.03 -5.13
C GLY A 74 -3.26 11.43 -4.49
N GLY A 75 -2.12 12.01 -4.31
CA GLY A 75 -2.00 13.32 -3.72
C GLY A 75 -0.62 13.63 -3.18
N ASN A 76 -0.53 14.78 -2.56
CA ASN A 76 0.67 15.20 -1.89
C ASN A 76 0.56 14.93 -0.38
N ASN A 77 1.64 14.52 0.24
CA ASN A 77 1.77 14.50 1.68
C ASN A 77 2.06 15.89 2.20
N PHE A 78 1.40 16.28 3.27
CA PHE A 78 1.56 17.59 3.88
C PHE A 78 2.03 17.42 5.33
N ASP A 79 2.87 18.35 5.79
CA ASP A 79 3.16 18.50 7.21
C ASP A 79 2.05 19.31 7.92
N ARG A 80 2.21 19.50 9.24
CA ARG A 80 1.25 20.24 10.08
C ARG A 80 1.06 21.71 9.64
N SER A 81 1.99 22.29 8.90
CA SER A 81 1.88 23.63 8.34
C SER A 81 1.16 23.69 7.00
N GLY A 82 0.79 22.54 6.42
CA GLY A 82 0.23 22.44 5.08
C GLY A 82 1.27 22.48 3.96
N LYS A 83 2.57 22.35 4.29
CA LYS A 83 3.64 22.27 3.29
C LYS A 83 3.71 20.86 2.72
N ILE A 84 3.86 20.75 1.41
CA ILE A 84 4.08 19.47 0.73
C ILE A 84 5.43 18.90 1.14
N ILE A 85 5.45 17.72 1.75
CA ILE A 85 6.63 16.99 2.19
C ILE A 85 6.87 15.70 1.41
N GLY A 86 5.90 15.25 0.64
CA GLY A 86 5.99 14.09 -0.21
C GLY A 86 4.91 14.07 -1.27
N THR A 87 5.06 13.16 -2.19
CA THR A 87 4.15 12.90 -3.31
C THR A 87 3.81 11.41 -3.33
N ASP A 88 2.85 10.98 -4.12
CA ASP A 88 2.33 9.61 -4.09
C ASP A 88 3.40 8.54 -4.23
N GLU A 89 4.38 8.75 -5.12
CA GLU A 89 5.50 7.83 -5.30
C GLU A 89 6.42 7.75 -4.06
N THR A 90 6.29 8.68 -3.11
CA THR A 90 7.04 8.71 -1.85
C THR A 90 6.18 8.45 -0.61
N ALA A 91 4.89 8.23 -0.79
CA ALA A 91 3.91 8.12 0.30
C ALA A 91 4.21 7.00 1.32
N LEU A 92 4.88 5.94 0.90
CA LEU A 92 5.26 4.84 1.79
C LEU A 92 6.70 4.93 2.31
N ASP A 93 7.40 6.03 2.10
CA ASP A 93 8.79 6.18 2.52
C ASP A 93 8.97 5.99 4.03
N ASP A 94 8.13 6.64 4.83
CA ASP A 94 8.20 6.57 6.29
C ASP A 94 7.60 5.27 6.84
N VAL A 95 6.65 4.69 6.13
CA VAL A 95 6.03 3.42 6.50
C VAL A 95 7.01 2.27 6.35
N ILE A 96 7.61 2.13 5.17
CA ILE A 96 8.42 0.98 4.82
C ILE A 96 9.64 1.30 3.94
N GLY A 97 9.59 2.33 3.10
CA GLY A 97 10.63 2.60 2.11
C GLY A 97 12.00 2.79 2.72
N ARG A 98 12.13 3.69 3.72
CA ARG A 98 13.38 3.93 4.45
C ARG A 98 13.82 2.71 5.25
N HIS A 99 12.86 1.98 5.84
CA HIS A 99 13.17 0.75 6.56
C HIS A 99 13.73 -0.33 5.62
N ALA A 100 13.13 -0.57 4.47
CA ALA A 100 13.63 -1.50 3.47
C ALA A 100 15.07 -1.15 3.02
N LEU A 101 15.32 0.14 2.72
CA LEU A 101 16.65 0.64 2.38
C LEU A 101 17.67 0.37 3.50
N SER A 102 17.30 0.61 4.77
CA SER A 102 18.18 0.34 5.93
C SER A 102 18.53 -1.15 6.09
N LYS A 103 17.68 -2.04 5.56
CA LYS A 103 17.90 -3.50 5.53
C LYS A 103 18.60 -3.97 4.23
N GLY A 104 19.05 -3.05 3.40
CA GLY A 104 19.77 -3.35 2.17
C GLY A 104 18.89 -3.67 0.96
N PHE A 105 17.58 -3.49 1.04
CA PHE A 105 16.68 -3.66 -0.10
C PHE A 105 16.75 -2.47 -1.04
N ALA A 106 16.66 -2.70 -2.34
CA ALA A 106 16.20 -1.65 -3.24
C ALA A 106 14.70 -1.40 -2.98
N TYR A 107 14.27 -0.15 -3.15
CA TYR A 107 12.88 0.24 -2.98
C TYR A 107 12.41 1.05 -4.17
N ALA A 108 11.26 0.70 -4.73
CA ALA A 108 10.64 1.48 -5.80
C ALA A 108 9.14 1.64 -5.57
N SER A 109 8.62 2.77 -5.99
CA SER A 109 7.19 3.07 -5.95
C SER A 109 6.81 4.01 -7.11
N VAL A 110 5.57 3.92 -7.56
CA VAL A 110 5.02 4.71 -8.65
C VAL A 110 3.70 5.34 -8.24
N ASP A 111 3.47 6.55 -8.71
CA ASP A 111 2.18 7.22 -8.60
C ASP A 111 1.11 6.44 -9.37
N ARG A 112 0.09 5.97 -8.68
CA ARG A 112 -1.04 5.25 -9.27
C ARG A 112 -2.22 6.15 -9.61
N ASP A 113 -2.19 7.42 -9.19
CA ASP A 113 -3.27 8.38 -9.41
C ASP A 113 -4.65 7.82 -9.03
N GLY A 114 -4.71 7.13 -7.88
CA GLY A 114 -5.91 6.49 -7.39
C GLY A 114 -6.36 5.22 -8.12
N THR A 115 -5.61 4.77 -9.11
CA THR A 115 -5.93 3.53 -9.83
C THR A 115 -5.82 2.33 -8.90
N GLY A 116 -6.94 1.65 -8.66
CA GLY A 116 -7.06 0.46 -7.82
C GLY A 116 -7.53 -0.77 -8.60
N GLY A 117 -7.79 -1.85 -7.88
CA GLY A 117 -8.31 -3.09 -8.46
C GLY A 117 -7.39 -3.70 -9.53
N PRO A 118 -7.94 -4.42 -10.53
CA PRO A 118 -7.17 -5.07 -11.59
C PRO A 118 -6.28 -4.11 -12.39
N ALA A 119 -6.76 -2.88 -12.66
CA ALA A 119 -5.97 -1.88 -13.37
C ALA A 119 -4.76 -1.42 -12.54
N GLY A 120 -4.94 -1.26 -11.22
CA GLY A 120 -3.84 -0.96 -10.29
C GLY A 120 -2.83 -2.08 -10.20
N LEU A 121 -3.27 -3.34 -10.22
CA LEU A 121 -2.39 -4.50 -10.28
C LEU A 121 -1.60 -4.52 -11.59
N SER A 122 -2.26 -4.31 -12.73
CA SER A 122 -1.61 -4.25 -14.05
C SER A 122 -0.53 -3.17 -14.09
N LEU A 123 -0.84 -1.95 -13.63
CA LEU A 123 0.09 -0.84 -13.55
C LEU A 123 1.30 -1.19 -12.66
N THR A 124 1.05 -1.74 -11.48
CA THR A 124 2.11 -2.11 -10.53
C THR A 124 2.99 -3.24 -11.09
N THR A 125 2.40 -4.20 -11.79
CA THR A 125 3.12 -5.30 -12.45
C THR A 125 4.04 -4.79 -13.56
N GLN A 126 3.53 -3.93 -14.43
CA GLN A 126 4.34 -3.31 -15.49
C GLN A 126 5.49 -2.51 -14.90
N PHE A 127 5.20 -1.64 -13.93
CA PHE A 127 6.22 -0.86 -13.24
C PHE A 127 7.31 -1.74 -12.63
N THR A 128 6.92 -2.82 -11.95
CA THR A 128 7.87 -3.77 -11.34
C THR A 128 8.81 -4.38 -12.39
N ASN A 129 8.28 -4.80 -13.54
CA ASN A 129 9.09 -5.36 -14.63
C ASN A 129 10.06 -4.32 -15.21
N LEU A 130 9.59 -3.08 -15.40
CA LEU A 130 10.43 -1.98 -15.88
C LEU A 130 11.55 -1.65 -14.89
N VAL A 131 11.25 -1.60 -13.57
CA VAL A 131 12.26 -1.39 -12.53
C VAL A 131 13.33 -2.48 -12.56
N ARG A 132 12.95 -3.75 -12.66
CA ARG A 132 13.88 -4.88 -12.75
C ARG A 132 14.80 -4.75 -13.97
N THR A 133 14.26 -4.38 -15.13
CA THR A 133 15.01 -4.12 -16.35
C THR A 133 15.97 -2.94 -16.19
N GLU A 134 15.49 -1.84 -15.60
CA GLU A 134 16.31 -0.63 -15.39
C GLU A 134 17.46 -0.88 -14.40
N MET A 135 17.23 -1.67 -13.35
CA MET A 135 18.29 -2.07 -12.42
C MET A 135 19.39 -2.85 -13.17
N THR A 136 19.02 -3.80 -14.03
CA THR A 136 19.96 -4.56 -14.85
C THR A 136 20.70 -3.65 -15.85
N ARG A 137 20.01 -2.73 -16.52
CA ARG A 137 20.61 -1.75 -17.44
C ARG A 137 21.65 -0.86 -16.74
N ARG A 138 21.48 -0.61 -15.43
CA ARG A 138 22.40 0.15 -14.59
C ARG A 138 23.55 -0.69 -13.98
N GLY A 139 23.70 -1.92 -14.42
CA GLY A 139 24.80 -2.81 -14.00
C GLY A 139 24.55 -3.52 -12.67
N LEU A 140 23.31 -3.49 -12.15
CA LEU A 140 22.91 -4.33 -11.02
C LEU A 140 22.48 -5.71 -11.53
N SER A 141 22.61 -6.74 -10.70
CA SER A 141 21.99 -8.04 -11.02
C SER A 141 20.46 -7.93 -11.00
N THR A 142 19.76 -8.85 -11.65
CA THR A 142 18.31 -8.98 -11.47
C THR A 142 18.00 -9.29 -10.01
N PRO A 143 17.01 -8.62 -9.40
CA PRO A 143 16.60 -8.92 -8.02
C PRO A 143 16.30 -10.41 -7.82
N ARG A 144 16.93 -11.02 -6.81
CA ARG A 144 16.69 -12.42 -6.44
C ARG A 144 15.30 -12.63 -5.85
N ARG A 145 14.83 -11.63 -5.12
CA ARG A 145 13.53 -11.60 -4.47
C ARG A 145 12.87 -10.25 -4.69
N THR A 146 11.57 -10.29 -4.91
CA THR A 146 10.73 -9.09 -5.06
C THR A 146 9.56 -9.19 -4.11
N TYR A 147 9.41 -8.18 -3.27
CA TYR A 147 8.33 -8.07 -2.29
C TYR A 147 7.40 -6.94 -2.70
N ILE A 148 6.10 -7.14 -2.53
CA ILE A 148 5.13 -6.06 -2.66
C ILE A 148 4.66 -5.62 -1.29
N VAL A 149 4.64 -4.31 -1.07
CA VAL A 149 4.13 -3.69 0.16
C VAL A 149 3.02 -2.72 -0.20
N GLY A 150 1.82 -2.96 0.32
CA GLY A 150 0.66 -2.13 0.00
C GLY A 150 -0.03 -1.58 1.24
N LEU A 151 -0.45 -0.31 1.17
CA LEU A 151 -1.24 0.36 2.21
C LEU A 151 -2.65 0.66 1.68
N SER A 152 -3.70 0.41 2.47
CA SER A 152 -5.08 0.78 2.16
C SER A 152 -5.53 0.27 0.78
N ALA A 153 -5.85 1.13 -0.17
CA ALA A 153 -6.16 0.75 -1.56
C ALA A 153 -5.00 0.01 -2.23
N GLY A 154 -3.75 0.42 -1.96
CA GLY A 154 -2.55 -0.31 -2.39
C GLY A 154 -2.40 -1.67 -1.71
N GLY A 155 -2.91 -1.82 -0.48
CA GLY A 155 -3.00 -3.12 0.19
C GLY A 155 -3.92 -4.09 -0.55
N GLY A 156 -5.01 -3.60 -1.14
CA GLY A 156 -5.84 -4.39 -2.04
C GLY A 156 -5.08 -4.88 -3.28
N ILE A 157 -4.23 -4.02 -3.87
CA ILE A 157 -3.36 -4.41 -4.99
C ILE A 157 -2.34 -5.46 -4.55
N ALA A 158 -1.69 -5.28 -3.39
CA ALA A 158 -0.73 -6.24 -2.88
C ALA A 158 -1.38 -7.62 -2.60
N ARG A 159 -2.64 -7.63 -2.15
CA ARG A 159 -3.42 -8.87 -1.98
C ARG A 159 -3.70 -9.56 -3.30
N MET A 160 -4.18 -8.81 -4.30
CA MET A 160 -4.39 -9.36 -5.65
C MET A 160 -3.07 -9.89 -6.23
N ALA A 161 -1.96 -9.19 -6.04
CA ALA A 161 -0.65 -9.67 -6.47
C ALA A 161 -0.27 -10.98 -5.78
N ALA A 162 -0.56 -11.13 -4.49
CA ALA A 162 -0.31 -12.35 -3.73
C ALA A 162 -1.18 -13.54 -4.19
N GLU A 163 -2.34 -13.27 -4.76
CA GLU A 163 -3.25 -14.27 -5.30
C GLU A 163 -2.94 -14.63 -6.75
N GLU A 164 -2.52 -13.66 -7.57
CA GLU A 164 -2.49 -13.79 -9.04
C GLU A 164 -1.09 -13.70 -9.67
N SER A 165 -0.07 -13.26 -8.93
CA SER A 165 1.24 -12.93 -9.52
C SER A 165 2.44 -13.65 -8.85
N PRO A 166 2.41 -15.00 -8.69
CA PRO A 166 3.44 -15.73 -7.94
C PRO A 166 4.81 -15.76 -8.63
N THR A 167 4.89 -15.42 -9.91
CA THR A 167 6.14 -15.38 -10.67
C THR A 167 6.84 -14.03 -10.59
N LEU A 168 6.15 -13.00 -10.15
CA LEU A 168 6.68 -11.65 -10.04
C LEU A 168 7.04 -11.26 -8.62
N PHE A 169 6.24 -11.70 -7.65
CA PHE A 169 6.44 -11.39 -6.24
C PHE A 169 6.66 -12.66 -5.43
N ASP A 170 7.60 -12.61 -4.51
CA ASP A 170 7.96 -13.71 -3.61
C ASP A 170 7.24 -13.61 -2.27
N GLY A 171 6.77 -12.43 -1.88
CA GLY A 171 6.05 -12.19 -0.64
C GLY A 171 5.29 -10.86 -0.66
N ALA A 172 4.22 -10.78 0.14
CA ALA A 172 3.39 -9.60 0.25
C ALA A 172 3.23 -9.13 1.71
N LEU A 173 3.44 -7.83 1.94
CA LEU A 173 3.09 -7.15 3.18
C LEU A 173 1.93 -6.20 2.90
N ILE A 174 0.84 -6.39 3.60
CA ILE A 174 -0.40 -5.64 3.42
C ILE A 174 -0.68 -4.84 4.69
N ILE A 175 -0.85 -3.54 4.56
CA ILE A 175 -1.04 -2.63 5.68
C ILE A 175 -2.43 -2.02 5.54
N ALA A 176 -3.31 -2.30 6.50
CA ALA A 176 -4.69 -1.78 6.49
C ALA A 176 -5.36 -1.94 5.10
N GLY A 177 -5.19 -3.11 4.46
CA GLY A 177 -5.51 -3.33 3.05
C GLY A 177 -7.01 -3.40 2.77
N ALA A 178 -7.49 -2.59 1.83
CA ALA A 178 -8.88 -2.61 1.37
C ALA A 178 -9.18 -3.82 0.48
N GLY A 179 -10.46 -4.21 0.36
CA GLY A 179 -10.94 -5.16 -0.65
C GLY A 179 -10.74 -6.65 -0.30
N GLY A 180 -10.71 -7.00 0.98
CA GLY A 180 -10.52 -8.39 1.41
C GLY A 180 -11.75 -9.27 1.24
N ASP A 181 -12.95 -8.76 1.52
CA ASP A 181 -14.20 -9.51 1.44
C ASP A 181 -15.36 -8.64 0.96
N LEU A 182 -15.82 -8.91 -0.26
CA LEU A 182 -16.86 -8.11 -0.90
C LEU A 182 -18.20 -8.14 -0.14
N VAL A 183 -18.59 -9.31 0.35
CA VAL A 183 -19.87 -9.47 1.06
C VAL A 183 -19.88 -8.65 2.35
N THR A 184 -18.82 -8.78 3.14
CA THR A 184 -18.65 -8.00 4.38
C THR A 184 -18.57 -6.50 4.09
N ARG A 185 -17.92 -6.11 3.01
CA ARG A 185 -17.83 -4.72 2.57
C ARG A 185 -19.20 -4.16 2.22
N LEU A 186 -20.00 -4.88 1.45
CA LEU A 186 -21.35 -4.48 1.08
C LEU A 186 -22.26 -4.35 2.30
N ASP A 187 -22.22 -5.33 3.21
CA ASP A 187 -22.97 -5.28 4.46
C ASP A 187 -22.56 -4.05 5.30
N ARG A 188 -21.26 -3.78 5.46
CA ARG A 188 -20.77 -2.57 6.13
C ARG A 188 -21.27 -1.30 5.45
N GLN A 189 -21.18 -1.20 4.13
CA GLN A 189 -21.63 -0.03 3.37
C GLN A 189 -23.13 0.20 3.55
N THR A 190 -23.94 -0.86 3.50
CA THR A 190 -25.39 -0.79 3.71
C THR A 190 -25.74 -0.29 5.11
N ARG A 191 -25.08 -0.82 6.13
CA ARG A 191 -25.29 -0.39 7.53
C ARG A 191 -24.83 1.05 7.73
N MET A 192 -23.71 1.45 7.16
CA MET A 192 -23.22 2.82 7.24
C MET A 192 -24.14 3.80 6.53
N ALA A 193 -24.67 3.45 5.36
CA ALA A 193 -25.66 4.27 4.65
C ALA A 193 -26.94 4.48 5.47
N ALA A 194 -27.38 3.46 6.19
CA ALA A 194 -28.54 3.57 7.10
C ALA A 194 -28.28 4.47 8.32
N LEU A 195 -27.03 4.53 8.78
CA LEU A 195 -26.64 5.39 9.90
C LEU A 195 -26.41 6.84 9.46
N TRP A 196 -26.13 7.07 8.17
CA TRP A 196 -25.79 8.38 7.62
C TRP A 196 -26.80 9.50 7.88
N PRO A 197 -28.10 9.33 7.70
CA PRO A 197 -29.10 10.36 8.04
C PRO A 197 -29.09 10.76 9.52
N LEU A 198 -28.50 9.91 10.38
CA LEU A 198 -28.39 10.11 11.81
C LEU A 198 -27.09 10.80 12.22
N ILE A 199 -26.16 10.93 11.28
CA ILE A 199 -24.85 11.52 11.47
C ILE A 199 -24.73 12.68 10.48
N ASP A 200 -25.06 13.91 10.91
CA ASP A 200 -24.80 15.08 10.07
C ASP A 200 -23.29 15.30 9.96
N PRO A 201 -22.69 15.17 8.78
CA PRO A 201 -21.25 15.39 8.60
C PRO A 201 -20.80 16.80 8.99
N ARG A 202 -21.71 17.76 8.96
CA ARG A 202 -21.44 19.15 9.32
C ARG A 202 -21.54 19.43 10.80
N ALA A 203 -22.19 18.53 11.55
CA ALA A 203 -22.43 18.64 12.98
C ALA A 203 -21.50 17.74 13.81
N HIS A 204 -20.44 17.20 13.21
CA HIS A 204 -19.59 16.18 13.81
C HIS A 204 -18.92 16.57 15.10
N TYR A 205 -18.51 17.80 15.16
CA TYR A 205 -17.61 18.29 16.17
C TYR A 205 -18.41 18.92 17.29
N GLY A 206 -19.00 18.11 18.14
CA GLY A 206 -19.66 18.61 19.32
C GLY A 206 -21.03 18.04 19.66
N ILE A 207 -21.63 17.22 18.82
CA ILE A 207 -22.87 16.51 19.17
C ILE A 207 -22.52 15.15 19.76
N PRO A 208 -22.81 14.89 21.04
CA PRO A 208 -22.65 13.57 21.62
C PRO A 208 -23.51 12.57 20.83
N ALA A 209 -22.86 11.59 20.21
CA ALA A 209 -23.62 10.48 19.66
C ALA A 209 -24.30 9.73 20.81
N THR A 210 -25.55 9.34 20.63
CA THR A 210 -26.24 8.49 21.62
C THR A 210 -25.53 7.14 21.68
N ASP A 211 -25.57 6.47 22.83
CA ASP A 211 -24.97 5.13 23.00
C ASP A 211 -25.48 4.12 21.97
N GLN A 212 -26.75 4.24 21.57
CA GLN A 212 -27.34 3.40 20.52
C GLN A 212 -26.67 3.61 19.16
N LYS A 213 -26.37 4.86 18.77
CA LYS A 213 -25.67 5.18 17.50
C LYS A 213 -24.24 4.69 17.52
N ILE A 214 -23.55 4.86 18.65
CA ILE A 214 -22.17 4.37 18.84
C ILE A 214 -22.13 2.85 18.75
N THR A 215 -23.08 2.16 19.38
CA THR A 215 -23.18 0.70 19.32
C THR A 215 -23.44 0.24 17.87
N ALA A 216 -24.42 0.82 17.20
CA ALA A 216 -24.74 0.49 15.81
C ALA A 216 -23.56 0.74 14.86
N TYR A 217 -22.77 1.80 15.08
CA TYR A 217 -21.56 2.06 14.33
C TYR A 217 -20.48 1.01 14.60
N ALA A 218 -20.22 0.70 15.85
CA ALA A 218 -19.25 -0.31 16.25
C ALA A 218 -19.58 -1.68 15.62
N GLU A 219 -20.86 -2.07 15.61
CA GLU A 219 -21.34 -3.27 14.95
C GLU A 219 -21.14 -3.23 13.42
N ALA A 220 -21.47 -2.09 12.79
CA ALA A 220 -21.32 -1.94 11.34
C ALA A 220 -19.85 -2.02 10.89
N THR A 221 -18.95 -1.44 11.66
CA THR A 221 -17.52 -1.34 11.31
C THR A 221 -16.66 -2.45 11.90
N GLY A 222 -17.13 -3.14 12.95
CA GLY A 222 -16.36 -4.13 13.70
C GLY A 222 -15.33 -3.51 14.66
N THR A 223 -15.49 -2.22 15.00
CA THR A 223 -14.62 -1.51 15.95
C THR A 223 -15.18 -1.58 17.38
N PRO A 224 -14.35 -1.44 18.43
CA PRO A 224 -14.83 -1.40 19.80
C PRO A 224 -15.60 -0.11 20.11
N VAL A 225 -16.61 -0.20 20.99
CA VAL A 225 -17.40 0.95 21.46
C VAL A 225 -16.52 2.03 22.12
N GLY A 226 -15.36 1.66 22.67
CA GLY A 226 -14.40 2.60 23.29
C GLY A 226 -13.69 3.55 22.31
N ALA A 227 -13.79 3.32 20.99
CA ALA A 227 -13.24 4.16 19.95
C ALA A 227 -13.93 5.52 19.77
N ARG A 228 -14.66 5.99 20.77
CA ARG A 228 -15.57 7.15 20.75
C ARG A 228 -14.94 8.47 20.32
N ARG A 229 -13.69 8.73 20.70
CA ARG A 229 -13.08 10.05 20.51
C ARG A 229 -12.86 10.42 19.05
N LEU A 230 -12.69 9.42 18.17
CA LEU A 230 -12.42 9.61 16.75
C LEU A 230 -13.64 9.29 15.87
N TRP A 231 -14.78 9.00 16.47
CA TRP A 231 -16.06 8.77 15.81
C TRP A 231 -16.39 9.77 14.69
N PRO A 232 -16.30 11.10 14.90
CA PRO A 232 -16.68 12.06 13.87
C PRO A 232 -15.90 11.92 12.58
N TYR A 233 -14.61 11.64 12.72
CA TYR A 233 -13.70 11.47 11.59
C TYR A 233 -13.96 10.18 10.81
N THR A 234 -14.07 9.08 11.54
CA THR A 234 -14.26 7.77 10.93
C THR A 234 -15.63 7.68 10.24
N GLY A 235 -16.67 8.32 10.78
CA GLY A 235 -17.98 8.40 10.15
C GLY A 235 -17.95 9.05 8.76
N ALA A 236 -17.27 10.18 8.60
CA ALA A 236 -17.14 10.86 7.32
C ALA A 236 -16.35 10.02 6.30
N SER A 237 -15.27 9.38 6.74
CA SER A 237 -14.46 8.48 5.90
C SER A 237 -15.24 7.26 5.45
N ALA A 238 -16.02 6.65 6.33
CA ALA A 238 -16.82 5.49 6.01
C ALA A 238 -17.90 5.80 4.97
N VAL A 239 -18.49 6.99 5.02
CA VAL A 239 -19.47 7.44 4.01
C VAL A 239 -18.79 7.78 2.69
N ALA A 240 -17.66 8.46 2.70
CA ALA A 240 -16.89 8.70 1.49
C ALA A 240 -16.47 7.37 0.83
N ALA A 241 -16.12 6.35 1.63
CA ALA A 241 -15.83 5.01 1.14
C ALA A 241 -17.09 4.29 0.62
N ALA A 242 -18.24 4.46 1.27
CA ALA A 242 -19.52 3.87 0.85
C ALA A 242 -20.06 4.47 -0.46
N SER A 243 -19.75 5.72 -0.75
CA SER A 243 -20.14 6.39 -2.00
C SER A 243 -19.29 6.03 -3.21
N ARG A 244 -18.16 5.34 -3.03
CA ARG A 244 -17.30 4.91 -4.15
C ARG A 244 -17.86 3.66 -4.83
N PRO A 245 -17.81 3.59 -6.18
CA PRO A 245 -18.24 2.41 -6.91
C PRO A 245 -17.50 1.15 -6.44
N ILE A 246 -18.24 0.09 -6.20
CA ILE A 246 -17.73 -1.20 -5.71
C ILE A 246 -16.71 -1.83 -6.67
N GLY A 247 -16.81 -1.52 -7.97
CA GLY A 247 -15.99 -2.11 -9.02
C GLY A 247 -14.48 -1.78 -8.96
N GLN A 248 -14.05 -0.85 -8.10
CA GLN A 248 -12.62 -0.54 -7.94
C GLN A 248 -11.90 -1.44 -6.93
N ALA A 249 -12.62 -2.17 -6.10
CA ALA A 249 -12.04 -3.19 -5.25
C ALA A 249 -12.29 -4.54 -5.88
N GLY A 250 -11.26 -5.15 -6.43
CA GLY A 250 -11.34 -6.51 -6.95
C GLY A 250 -11.95 -7.46 -5.92
N ASN A 251 -12.68 -8.47 -6.39
CA ASN A 251 -13.14 -9.54 -5.51
C ASN A 251 -11.95 -10.47 -5.25
N SER A 252 -11.49 -10.51 -4.01
CA SER A 252 -10.39 -11.38 -3.62
C SER A 252 -10.82 -12.85 -3.64
N SER A 253 -10.02 -13.70 -4.28
CA SER A 253 -10.22 -15.14 -4.31
C SER A 253 -9.94 -15.82 -2.98
N ALA A 254 -9.18 -15.16 -2.11
CA ALA A 254 -8.61 -15.67 -0.87
C ALA A 254 -7.70 -16.91 -1.08
N LYS A 255 -7.19 -17.12 -2.29
CA LYS A 255 -6.24 -18.20 -2.63
C LYS A 255 -4.83 -17.62 -2.77
N LEU A 256 -4.07 -17.70 -1.70
CA LEU A 256 -2.71 -17.17 -1.69
C LEU A 256 -1.73 -18.11 -2.39
N THR A 257 -0.93 -17.54 -3.26
CA THR A 257 0.15 -18.24 -3.97
C THR A 257 1.52 -18.01 -3.33
N ILE A 258 1.68 -16.92 -2.56
CA ILE A 258 2.92 -16.53 -1.88
C ILE A 258 2.68 -16.21 -0.40
N PRO A 259 3.73 -16.28 0.45
CA PRO A 259 3.67 -15.85 1.83
C PRO A 259 3.15 -14.41 1.96
N THR A 260 2.16 -14.20 2.82
CA THR A 260 1.48 -12.91 2.98
C THR A 260 1.30 -12.58 4.46
N ILE A 261 1.74 -11.38 4.84
CA ILE A 261 1.49 -10.82 6.16
C ILE A 261 0.61 -9.59 6.03
N GLU A 262 -0.47 -9.54 6.81
CA GLU A 262 -1.35 -8.38 6.93
C GLU A 262 -1.22 -7.75 8.31
N VAL A 263 -1.12 -6.43 8.37
CA VAL A 263 -1.10 -5.64 9.61
C VAL A 263 -2.23 -4.62 9.56
N VAL A 264 -3.02 -4.54 10.63
CA VAL A 264 -4.17 -3.64 10.70
C VAL A 264 -4.42 -3.19 12.14
N GLY A 265 -4.96 -1.99 12.31
CA GLY A 265 -5.41 -1.53 13.61
C GLY A 265 -6.77 -2.14 14.00
N THR A 266 -6.97 -2.44 15.30
CA THR A 266 -8.27 -2.97 15.77
C THR A 266 -9.38 -1.93 15.70
N TRP A 267 -9.04 -0.64 15.59
CA TRP A 267 -9.97 0.47 15.44
C TRP A 267 -10.12 0.94 14.00
N ASP A 268 -9.51 0.22 13.05
CA ASP A 268 -9.64 0.52 11.62
C ASP A 268 -11.05 0.20 11.12
N ASP A 269 -11.91 1.20 11.16
CA ASP A 269 -13.32 1.11 10.77
C ASP A 269 -13.54 0.95 9.26
N LEU A 270 -12.51 1.23 8.47
CA LEU A 270 -12.60 1.09 7.02
C LEU A 270 -12.44 -0.37 6.56
N VAL A 271 -11.55 -1.13 7.20
CA VAL A 271 -11.15 -2.43 6.63
C VAL A 271 -11.11 -3.59 7.64
N ILE A 272 -11.07 -3.35 8.95
CA ILE A 272 -10.86 -4.42 9.96
C ILE A 272 -11.86 -5.57 9.82
N ARG A 273 -13.13 -5.26 9.57
CA ARG A 273 -14.18 -6.27 9.41
C ARG A 273 -13.96 -7.12 8.16
N GLU A 274 -13.62 -6.47 7.04
CA GLU A 274 -13.29 -7.14 5.78
C GLU A 274 -12.07 -8.04 5.92
N LEU A 275 -11.02 -7.57 6.62
CA LEU A 275 -9.79 -8.32 6.81
C LEU A 275 -9.98 -9.55 7.70
N ARG A 276 -10.79 -9.44 8.74
CA ARG A 276 -11.15 -10.61 9.57
C ARG A 276 -11.91 -11.67 8.77
N ALA A 277 -12.88 -11.25 7.97
CA ALA A 277 -13.64 -12.14 7.09
C ALA A 277 -12.75 -12.75 6.01
N TYR A 278 -11.86 -11.98 5.41
CA TYR A 278 -10.86 -12.47 4.46
C TYR A 278 -9.93 -13.50 5.11
N SER A 279 -9.31 -13.16 6.24
CA SER A 279 -8.42 -14.05 6.97
C SER A 279 -9.08 -15.38 7.35
N ALA A 280 -10.38 -15.36 7.64
CA ALA A 280 -11.15 -16.58 7.91
C ALA A 280 -11.30 -17.48 6.68
N ARG A 281 -11.29 -16.92 5.46
CA ARG A 281 -11.47 -17.66 4.19
C ARG A 281 -10.17 -18.05 3.50
N VAL A 282 -9.04 -17.36 3.81
CA VAL A 282 -7.76 -17.55 3.12
C VAL A 282 -7.35 -19.03 3.07
N GLU A 283 -6.88 -19.44 1.89
CA GLU A 283 -6.29 -20.75 1.64
C GLU A 283 -4.99 -20.60 0.82
N PRO A 284 -3.96 -21.39 1.10
CA PRO A 284 -3.82 -22.23 2.31
C PRO A 284 -3.51 -21.35 3.55
N LYS A 285 -3.99 -21.76 4.71
CA LYS A 285 -3.85 -21.02 5.98
C LYS A 285 -2.39 -20.78 6.41
N ASP A 286 -1.50 -21.69 6.06
CA ASP A 286 -0.08 -21.60 6.39
C ASP A 286 0.66 -20.52 5.60
N ARG A 287 0.06 -19.94 4.55
CA ARG A 287 0.62 -18.80 3.79
C ARG A 287 0.15 -17.43 4.25
N HIS A 288 -0.64 -17.35 5.31
CA HIS A 288 -1.22 -16.09 5.77
C HIS A 288 -0.95 -15.84 7.26
N ARG A 289 -0.66 -14.58 7.59
CA ARG A 289 -0.66 -14.07 8.97
C ARG A 289 -1.38 -12.73 9.02
N LEU A 290 -2.24 -12.58 10.03
CA LEU A 290 -2.93 -11.33 10.33
C LEU A 290 -2.50 -10.84 11.71
N TYR A 291 -1.84 -9.68 11.77
CA TYR A 291 -1.47 -9.00 13.01
C TYR A 291 -2.37 -7.80 13.22
N GLN A 292 -3.13 -7.81 14.31
CA GLN A 292 -4.04 -6.73 14.67
C GLN A 292 -3.41 -5.93 15.81
N VAL A 293 -3.24 -4.62 15.62
CA VAL A 293 -2.63 -3.73 16.64
C VAL A 293 -3.72 -3.00 17.41
N GLU A 294 -3.75 -3.17 18.73
CA GLU A 294 -4.79 -2.61 19.59
C GLU A 294 -4.81 -1.09 19.55
N GLY A 295 -6.01 -0.51 19.43
CA GLY A 295 -6.24 0.92 19.54
C GLY A 295 -5.76 1.77 18.36
N VAL A 296 -5.33 1.14 17.28
CA VAL A 296 -4.81 1.84 16.09
C VAL A 296 -5.90 1.96 15.03
N TRP A 297 -5.96 3.11 14.42
CA TRP A 297 -6.88 3.47 13.34
C TRP A 297 -6.32 3.11 11.96
N HIS A 298 -7.12 3.40 10.91
CA HIS A 298 -6.71 3.20 9.51
C HIS A 298 -5.40 3.92 9.19
N MET A 299 -5.30 5.18 9.57
CA MET A 299 -4.07 5.96 9.51
C MET A 299 -3.48 6.01 10.91
N SER A 300 -2.38 5.33 11.13
CA SER A 300 -1.71 5.39 12.43
C SER A 300 -0.90 6.66 12.56
N GLY A 301 -0.72 7.13 13.79
CA GLY A 301 0.35 8.07 14.10
C GLY A 301 1.68 7.46 13.66
N ASP A 302 2.47 8.22 12.92
CA ASP A 302 3.89 7.95 12.75
C ASP A 302 4.68 8.81 13.74
N ASP A 303 5.98 8.59 13.79
CA ASP A 303 6.86 9.38 14.67
C ASP A 303 6.80 10.89 14.36
N ASP A 304 6.33 11.26 13.14
CA ASP A 304 6.19 12.63 12.66
C ASP A 304 4.72 13.08 12.51
N GLY A 305 3.73 12.21 12.72
CA GLY A 305 2.30 12.49 12.52
C GLY A 305 1.87 12.67 11.06
N VAL A 306 2.75 12.36 10.11
CA VAL A 306 2.59 12.69 8.69
C VAL A 306 1.42 11.98 8.05
N MET A 307 1.23 10.69 8.32
CA MET A 307 0.16 9.91 7.69
C MET A 307 -1.23 10.35 8.12
N SER A 308 -1.40 10.70 9.39
CA SER A 308 -2.68 11.21 9.91
C SER A 308 -3.04 12.55 9.26
N PHE A 309 -2.05 13.44 9.10
CA PHE A 309 -2.26 14.75 8.47
C PHE A 309 -2.49 14.68 6.95
N GLN A 310 -1.87 13.77 6.25
CA GLN A 310 -2.15 13.54 4.84
C GLN A 310 -3.63 13.24 4.60
N TYR A 311 -4.19 12.33 5.38
CA TYR A 311 -5.60 11.96 5.24
C TYR A 311 -6.54 13.12 5.55
N ILE A 312 -6.21 13.94 6.54
CA ILE A 312 -6.96 15.15 6.90
C ILE A 312 -6.92 16.18 5.77
N ALA A 313 -5.75 16.43 5.21
CA ALA A 313 -5.57 17.36 4.10
C ALA A 313 -6.32 16.91 2.83
N GLU A 314 -6.26 15.62 2.49
CA GLU A 314 -6.96 15.04 1.35
C GLU A 314 -8.50 15.11 1.51
N SER A 315 -9.00 14.87 2.71
CA SER A 315 -10.44 14.91 2.97
C SER A 315 -11.02 16.33 2.97
N ARG A 316 -10.17 17.36 2.91
CA ARG A 316 -10.55 18.78 3.03
C ARG A 316 -11.40 19.09 4.27
N MET A 317 -11.31 18.25 5.27
CA MET A 317 -12.03 18.44 6.53
C MET A 317 -11.25 19.45 7.38
N LYS A 318 -11.92 20.48 7.84
CA LYS A 318 -11.43 21.28 8.97
C LYS A 318 -11.63 20.43 10.22
N LEU A 319 -10.64 19.63 10.56
CA LEU A 319 -10.61 18.95 11.83
C LEU A 319 -10.37 19.97 12.93
N ASP A 320 -11.04 19.78 14.04
CA ASP A 320 -10.62 20.41 15.29
C ASP A 320 -9.16 20.00 15.55
N GLN A 321 -8.34 20.97 15.93
CA GLN A 321 -6.92 20.75 16.17
C GLN A 321 -6.71 19.65 17.24
N ASP A 322 -7.57 19.62 18.26
CA ASP A 322 -7.52 18.61 19.33
C ASP A 322 -7.72 17.19 18.80
N VAL A 323 -8.55 17.00 17.76
CA VAL A 323 -8.77 15.71 17.11
C VAL A 323 -7.58 15.33 16.25
N ALA A 324 -7.03 16.30 15.51
CA ALA A 324 -5.84 16.09 14.69
C ALA A 324 -4.63 15.70 15.55
N ASP A 325 -4.45 16.37 16.67
CA ASP A 325 -3.37 16.09 17.62
C ASP A 325 -3.55 14.70 18.27
N ALA A 326 -4.78 14.37 18.69
CA ALA A 326 -5.08 13.03 19.23
C ALA A 326 -4.85 11.90 18.23
N MET A 327 -5.05 12.14 16.93
CA MET A 327 -4.73 11.18 15.88
C MET A 327 -3.22 11.07 15.64
N GLY A 328 -2.49 12.19 15.68
CA GLY A 328 -1.04 12.21 15.51
C GLY A 328 -0.28 11.63 16.71
N GLU A 329 -0.83 11.76 17.91
CA GLU A 329 -0.27 11.21 19.16
C GLU A 329 -0.76 9.79 19.47
N GLY A 330 -1.66 9.26 18.67
CA GLY A 330 -2.22 7.92 18.85
C GLY A 330 -1.18 6.81 18.66
N PRO A 331 -1.49 5.61 19.13
CA PRO A 331 -0.60 4.47 18.95
C PRO A 331 -0.41 4.16 17.46
N SER A 332 0.81 3.69 17.12
CA SER A 332 1.20 3.37 15.75
C SER A 332 1.28 1.86 15.52
N TYR A 333 0.92 1.41 14.34
CA TYR A 333 1.20 0.04 13.88
C TYR A 333 2.56 -0.09 13.17
N LEU A 334 3.30 1.01 12.95
CA LEU A 334 4.55 0.98 12.18
C LEU A 334 5.62 0.04 12.75
N PRO A 335 5.83 -0.05 14.06
CA PRO A 335 6.74 -1.05 14.63
C PRO A 335 6.36 -2.47 14.23
N THR A 336 5.08 -2.83 14.32
CA THR A 336 4.56 -4.15 13.91
C THR A 336 4.69 -4.37 12.39
N VAL A 337 4.50 -3.33 11.58
CA VAL A 337 4.71 -3.38 10.12
C VAL A 337 6.16 -3.70 9.79
N ARG A 338 7.11 -2.99 10.42
CA ARG A 338 8.55 -3.18 10.20
C ARG A 338 9.04 -4.55 10.67
N GLU A 339 8.54 -5.00 11.81
CA GLU A 339 8.81 -6.35 12.32
C GLU A 339 8.18 -7.43 11.41
N GLY A 340 6.93 -7.25 11.01
CA GLY A 340 6.24 -8.10 10.06
C GLY A 340 6.97 -8.22 8.72
N PHE A 341 7.55 -7.11 8.23
CA PHE A 341 8.40 -7.16 7.04
C PHE A 341 9.62 -8.06 7.24
N GLY A 342 10.31 -7.95 8.38
CA GLY A 342 11.42 -8.82 8.73
C GLY A 342 11.02 -10.30 8.79
N HIS A 343 9.88 -10.59 9.38
CA HIS A 343 9.32 -11.94 9.41
C HIS A 343 8.94 -12.46 8.02
N LEU A 344 8.34 -11.61 7.17
CA LEU A 344 8.03 -11.98 5.79
C LEU A 344 9.28 -12.36 5.00
N VAL A 345 10.32 -11.55 5.12
CA VAL A 345 11.62 -11.82 4.48
C VAL A 345 12.20 -13.16 4.96
N ALA A 346 12.26 -13.39 6.26
CA ALA A 346 12.74 -14.65 6.82
C ALA A 346 11.90 -15.84 6.33
N TRP A 347 10.59 -15.67 6.25
CA TRP A 347 9.69 -16.71 5.76
C TRP A 347 9.96 -17.07 4.30
N VAL A 348 10.07 -16.07 3.43
CA VAL A 348 10.36 -16.26 2.00
C VAL A 348 11.77 -16.85 1.77
N GLU A 349 12.78 -16.36 2.49
CA GLU A 349 14.16 -16.73 2.24
C GLU A 349 14.59 -18.06 2.88
N THR A 350 14.01 -18.37 4.04
CA THR A 350 14.45 -19.55 4.84
C THR A 350 13.36 -20.59 5.07
N GLY A 351 12.11 -20.29 4.69
CA GLY A 351 10.95 -21.12 5.02
C GLY A 351 10.51 -21.04 6.50
N LYS A 352 11.16 -20.21 7.33
CA LYS A 352 10.82 -20.05 8.75
C LYS A 352 9.49 -19.30 8.86
N ALA A 353 8.42 -20.02 9.19
CA ALA A 353 7.12 -19.41 9.39
C ALA A 353 7.16 -18.36 10.52
N PRO A 354 6.50 -17.21 10.32
CA PRO A 354 6.40 -16.17 11.34
C PRO A 354 5.45 -16.61 12.46
N PRO A 355 5.42 -15.89 13.59
CA PRO A 355 4.43 -16.11 14.64
C PRO A 355 3.01 -16.24 14.08
N ALA A 356 2.14 -16.98 14.77
CA ALA A 356 0.75 -17.14 14.39
C ALA A 356 0.02 -15.78 14.37
N SER A 357 -1.07 -15.72 13.61
CA SER A 357 -1.96 -14.54 13.61
C SER A 357 -2.40 -14.20 15.04
N GLN A 358 -2.28 -12.93 15.42
CA GLN A 358 -2.52 -12.49 16.79
C GLN A 358 -2.94 -11.02 16.86
N THR A 359 -3.53 -10.66 17.99
CA THR A 359 -3.70 -9.26 18.39
C THR A 359 -2.58 -8.87 19.34
N VAL A 360 -1.96 -7.74 19.09
CA VAL A 360 -0.83 -7.24 19.86
C VAL A 360 -1.07 -5.82 20.35
N ARG A 361 -0.47 -5.47 21.47
CA ARG A 361 -0.42 -4.07 21.90
C ARG A 361 0.52 -3.28 21.00
N PRO A 362 0.31 -1.96 20.84
CA PRO A 362 1.28 -1.09 20.18
C PRO A 362 2.68 -1.29 20.77
N ASN A 363 3.69 -1.34 19.91
CA ASN A 363 5.10 -1.55 20.27
C ASN A 363 5.42 -2.92 20.94
N ALA A 364 4.48 -3.86 20.99
CA ALA A 364 4.78 -5.22 21.44
C ALA A 364 5.42 -6.02 20.31
N THR A 365 6.39 -6.87 20.70
CA THR A 365 7.03 -7.81 19.77
C THR A 365 6.07 -8.94 19.38
N LEU A 366 6.09 -9.34 18.12
CA LEU A 366 5.35 -10.51 17.61
C LEU A 366 5.94 -11.81 18.20
N ARG A 367 5.10 -12.68 18.77
CA ARG A 367 5.54 -13.91 19.46
C ARG A 367 4.81 -15.14 18.96
#